data_3d1c11e5f39b50fa4e0af364c4752180
#
_entry.id   3d1c11e5f39b50fa4e0af364c4752180
#
_cell.length_a   1.000
_cell.length_b   1.000
_cell.length_c   1.000
_cell.angle_alpha   90.00
_cell.angle_beta   90.00
_cell.angle_gamma   90.00
#
_symmetry.space_group_name_H-M   'P 1'
#
loop_
_entity.id
_entity.type
_entity.pdbx_description
1 polymer ?
#
loop_
_entity_poly.entity_id
_entity_poly.type
_entity_poly.pdbx_seq_one_letter_code
_entity_poly.pdbx_strand_id
1 'polypeptide(L)' 'IDDINFIKPGVGETTRVLLRRVPYKILVDDINNKKLKHILVLAKEKNVKVEEFKFKAYSCCGIIKQMKDI' A
#
# COMPACT_ATOMS: atom_id res chain seq x y z
N ILE A 1 17.66 -3.19 11.61
CA ILE A 1 17.11 -2.80 10.38
C ILE A 1 15.94 -1.87 10.54
N ASP A 2 15.84 -1.00 9.66
CA ASP A 2 14.84 0.03 9.74
C ASP A 2 13.70 -0.24 8.79
N ASP A 3 12.70 -0.94 9.28
CA ASP A 3 11.58 -1.35 8.47
C ASP A 3 10.70 -0.21 8.03
N ILE A 4 10.85 0.91 8.69
CA ILE A 4 10.03 2.08 8.39
C ILE A 4 10.23 2.57 6.96
N ASN A 5 11.41 2.27 6.40
CA ASN A 5 11.70 2.67 5.03
C ASN A 5 10.97 1.82 3.99
N PHE A 6 10.42 0.70 4.40
CA PHE A 6 9.72 -0.21 3.50
C PHE A 6 8.21 -0.12 3.63
N ILE A 7 7.75 0.64 4.60
CA ILE A 7 6.32 0.77 4.90
C ILE A 7 5.92 2.22 4.70
N LYS A 8 4.96 2.45 3.84
CA LYS A 8 4.48 3.82 3.54
C LYS A 8 3.02 3.93 3.91
N PRO A 9 2.72 4.28 5.18
CA PRO A 9 1.33 4.34 5.62
C PRO A 9 0.63 5.60 5.14
N GLY A 10 -0.69 5.50 5.01
CA GLY A 10 -1.52 6.63 4.64
C GLY A 10 -1.82 6.70 3.16
N VAL A 11 -2.92 7.35 2.82
CA VAL A 11 -3.39 7.45 1.44
C VAL A 11 -2.39 8.19 0.57
N GLY A 12 -1.88 9.31 1.05
CA GLY A 12 -0.95 10.11 0.26
C GLY A 12 0.33 9.37 -0.06
N GLU A 13 0.92 8.74 0.94
CA GLU A 13 2.18 8.00 0.72
C GLU A 13 1.97 6.78 -0.15
N THR A 14 0.86 6.06 0.05
CA THR A 14 0.57 4.89 -0.75
C THR A 14 0.37 5.26 -2.21
N THR A 15 -0.35 6.35 -2.47
CA THR A 15 -0.56 6.84 -3.82
C THR A 15 0.78 7.21 -4.47
N ARG A 16 1.62 7.93 -3.73
CA ARG A 16 2.92 8.35 -4.24
C ARG A 16 3.78 7.16 -4.62
N VAL A 17 3.79 6.13 -3.78
CA VAL A 17 4.56 4.91 -4.07
C VAL A 17 4.06 4.26 -5.35
N LEU A 18 2.74 4.15 -5.50
CA LEU A 18 2.16 3.53 -6.69
C LEU A 18 2.48 4.31 -7.96
N LEU A 19 2.61 5.63 -7.85
CA LEU A 19 2.92 6.45 -9.02
C LEU A 19 4.40 6.38 -9.40
N ARG A 20 5.27 6.16 -8.42
CA ARG A 20 6.71 6.23 -8.65
C ARG A 20 7.40 4.89 -8.80
N ARG A 21 6.83 3.84 -8.22
CA ARG A 21 7.45 2.52 -8.23
C ARG A 21 6.37 1.46 -8.09
N VAL A 22 6.79 0.20 -8.16
CA VAL A 22 5.89 -0.93 -7.97
C VAL A 22 6.14 -1.48 -6.57
N PRO A 23 5.24 -1.23 -5.61
CA PRO A 23 5.42 -1.76 -4.27
C PRO A 23 5.22 -3.28 -4.25
N TYR A 24 5.70 -3.90 -3.19
CA TYR A 24 5.52 -5.33 -3.01
C TYR A 24 4.04 -5.70 -2.87
N LYS A 25 3.32 -4.93 -2.07
CA LYS A 25 1.87 -5.09 -1.94
C LYS A 25 1.26 -3.86 -1.27
N ILE A 26 -0.04 -3.77 -1.31
CA ILE A 26 -0.79 -2.68 -0.70
C ILE A 26 -1.72 -3.29 0.35
N LEU A 27 -1.76 -2.69 1.52
CA LEU A 27 -2.70 -3.08 2.58
C LEU A 27 -3.77 -1.99 2.69
N VAL A 28 -5.03 -2.40 2.75
CA VAL A 28 -6.15 -1.47 2.89
C VAL A 28 -7.05 -1.96 4.02
N ASP A 29 -7.70 -1.03 4.72
CA ASP A 29 -8.59 -1.39 5.80
C ASP A 29 -9.91 -1.97 5.28
N ASP A 30 -10.34 -1.54 4.10
CA ASP A 30 -11.59 -1.98 3.50
C ASP A 30 -11.49 -1.80 1.99
N ILE A 31 -11.53 -2.90 1.25
CA ILE A 31 -11.41 -2.85 -0.21
C ILE A 31 -12.60 -2.13 -0.85
N ASN A 32 -13.69 -1.95 -0.10
CA ASN A 32 -14.86 -1.23 -0.60
C ASN A 32 -14.87 0.25 -0.24
N ASN A 33 -13.82 0.72 0.39
CA ASN A 33 -13.72 2.13 0.78
C ASN A 33 -13.57 3.00 -0.46
N LYS A 34 -14.55 3.87 -0.71
CA LYS A 34 -14.55 4.71 -1.90
C LYS A 34 -13.35 5.63 -1.96
N LYS A 35 -12.81 6.02 -0.81
CA LYS A 35 -11.65 6.91 -0.76
C LYS A 35 -10.39 6.22 -1.27
N LEU A 36 -10.38 4.90 -1.31
CA LEU A 36 -9.22 4.13 -1.75
C LEU A 36 -9.36 3.63 -3.18
N LYS A 37 -10.42 4.01 -3.86
CA LYS A 37 -10.69 3.49 -5.20
C LYS A 37 -9.52 3.72 -6.15
N HIS A 38 -8.94 4.93 -6.13
CA HIS A 38 -7.84 5.23 -7.04
C HIS A 38 -6.61 4.37 -6.72
N ILE A 39 -6.40 4.05 -5.46
CA ILE A 39 -5.30 3.19 -5.05
C ILE A 39 -5.51 1.78 -5.58
N LEU A 40 -6.73 1.27 -5.47
CA LEU A 40 -7.04 -0.06 -5.96
C LEU A 40 -6.89 -0.16 -7.47
N VAL A 41 -7.31 0.88 -8.19
CA VAL A 41 -7.16 0.93 -9.65
C VAL A 41 -5.69 0.93 -10.04
N LEU A 42 -4.89 1.77 -9.40
CA LEU A 42 -3.46 1.85 -9.68
C LEU A 42 -2.76 0.52 -9.38
N ALA A 43 -3.12 -0.10 -8.27
CA ALA A 43 -2.52 -1.38 -7.90
C ALA A 43 -2.85 -2.44 -8.94
N LYS A 44 -4.08 -2.46 -9.42
CA LYS A 44 -4.49 -3.42 -10.43
C LYS A 44 -3.73 -3.22 -11.72
N GLU A 45 -3.58 -1.96 -12.14
CA GLU A 45 -2.85 -1.66 -13.37
C GLU A 45 -1.40 -2.09 -13.31
N LYS A 46 -0.82 -2.05 -12.13
CA LYS A 46 0.58 -2.43 -11.95
C LYS A 46 0.76 -3.86 -11.47
N ASN A 47 -0.33 -4.61 -11.38
CA ASN A 47 -0.32 -6.00 -10.91
C ASN A 47 0.23 -6.12 -9.49
N VAL A 48 -0.10 -5.17 -8.64
CA VAL A 48 0.31 -5.17 -7.26
C VAL A 48 -0.76 -5.85 -6.42
N LYS A 49 -0.33 -6.74 -5.54
CA LYS A 49 -1.23 -7.47 -4.66
C LYS A 49 -1.85 -6.52 -3.64
N VAL A 50 -3.14 -6.68 -3.39
CA VAL A 50 -3.86 -5.90 -2.38
C VAL A 50 -4.43 -6.85 -1.34
N GLU A 51 -4.22 -6.54 -0.07
CA GLU A 51 -4.75 -7.33 1.04
C GLU A 51 -5.45 -6.41 2.02
N GLU A 52 -6.41 -6.96 2.76
CA GLU A 52 -7.08 -6.21 3.81
C GLU A 52 -6.36 -6.36 5.13
N PHE A 53 -6.23 -5.25 5.85
CA PHE A 53 -5.60 -5.24 7.16
C PHE A 53 -6.18 -4.08 7.96
N LYS A 54 -6.59 -4.34 9.19
CA LYS A 54 -7.15 -3.29 10.05
C LYS A 54 -6.05 -2.49 10.71
N PHE A 55 -6.05 -1.20 10.47
CA PHE A 55 -5.11 -0.27 11.09
C PHE A 55 -5.82 0.55 12.14
N LYS A 56 -5.05 1.08 13.09
CA LYS A 56 -5.61 1.97 14.09
C LYS A 56 -5.64 3.42 13.61
N ALA A 57 -4.68 3.81 12.79
CA ALA A 57 -4.51 5.20 12.41
C ALA A 57 -4.61 5.47 10.92
N TYR A 58 -4.57 4.44 10.09
CA TYR A 58 -4.49 4.63 8.64
C TYR A 58 -5.55 3.81 7.95
N SER A 59 -5.91 4.23 6.73
CA SER A 59 -6.84 3.48 5.89
C SER A 59 -6.11 2.54 4.95
N CYS A 60 -4.84 2.82 4.65
CA CYS A 60 -4.07 1.97 3.76
C CYS A 60 -2.58 2.14 4.02
N CYS A 61 -1.80 1.25 3.44
CA CYS A 61 -0.37 1.25 3.62
C CYS A 61 0.28 0.57 2.42
N GLY A 62 1.34 1.19 1.90
CA GLY A 62 2.15 0.58 0.85
C GLY A 62 3.33 -0.15 1.44
N ILE A 63 3.57 -1.37 1.02
CA ILE A 63 4.74 -2.15 1.40
C ILE A 63 5.68 -2.17 0.21
N ILE A 64 6.80 -1.47 0.33
CA ILE A 64 7.70 -1.30 -0.80
C ILE A 64 8.48 -2.56 -1.10
N LYS A 65 8.93 -3.24 -0.07
CA LYS A 65 9.84 -4.35 -0.23
C LYS A 65 9.44 -5.48 0.71
N GLN A 66 9.61 -6.70 0.24
CA GLN A 66 9.34 -7.86 1.07
C GLN A 66 10.40 -7.93 2.17
N MET A 67 9.95 -7.93 3.40
CA MET A 67 10.84 -7.83 4.56
C MET A 67 11.84 -8.97 4.64
N LYS A 68 11.41 -10.17 4.30
CA LYS A 68 12.28 -11.33 4.40
C LYS A 68 13.40 -11.32 3.38
N ASP A 69 13.36 -10.44 2.43
CA ASP A 69 14.40 -10.33 1.41
C ASP A 69 15.56 -9.46 1.86
N ILE A 70 15.50 -8.98 3.06
CA ILE A 70 16.53 -8.12 3.63
C ILE A 70 17.62 -8.93 4.36
#